data_00e41bd11b8c641c1232564d7949d828
#
_entry.id   00e41bd11b8c641c1232564d7949d828
#
_cell.length_a   1.000
_cell.length_b   1.000
_cell.length_c   1.000
_cell.angle_alpha   90.00
_cell.angle_beta   90.00
_cell.angle_gamma   90.00
#
_symmetry.space_group_name_H-M   'P 1'
#
loop_
_entity.id
_entity.type
_entity.pdbx_description
1 polymer ?
#
loop_
_entity_poly.entity_id
_entity_poly.type
_entity_poly.pdbx_seq_one_letter_code
_entity_poly.pdbx_strand_id
1 'polypeptide(L)'
;LEELKKISPKGIIFSINSPGGTVSASKKLYDIIKSYKKNNKNTKIFIHTDELLASGGYWVATAADGIYASYGSITGSIGVKGPDWFYYDKPKTLSTGIFGNRIETENGIKVFSNTAGESKDIFNPFRKPTLNELEHLQNMVNEIYSDFIRIVSKERKIETRILEEDIGALIFTSDQASALNLIDDELNLEELVNKIINDNNLKDYRVIKSRNTNNSLVRQILSSNSNKKNHNLNVECLSLRSSMTAILSFESTGC
;
A
#
# COMPACT_ATOMS: atom_id res chain seq x y z
N LEU A 1 13.81 5.86 7.45
CA LEU A 1 14.67 6.54 6.46
C LEU A 1 15.63 7.54 7.11
N GLU A 2 15.23 8.28 8.12
CA GLU A 2 16.13 9.25 8.80
C GLU A 2 17.38 8.56 9.40
N GLU A 3 17.23 7.39 10.02
CA GLU A 3 18.35 6.63 10.58
C GLU A 3 19.29 6.12 9.49
N LEU A 4 18.77 5.79 8.31
CA LEU A 4 19.56 5.31 7.18
C LEU A 4 20.46 6.39 6.56
N LYS A 5 20.16 7.67 6.77
CA LYS A 5 21.04 8.77 6.32
C LYS A 5 22.42 8.71 6.99
N LYS A 6 22.50 8.15 8.21
CA LYS A 6 23.76 8.05 8.96
C LYS A 6 24.69 6.97 8.42
N ILE A 7 24.12 5.93 7.78
CA ILE A 7 24.88 4.77 7.28
C ILE A 7 25.10 4.79 5.77
N SER A 8 24.43 5.68 5.05
CA SER A 8 24.56 5.85 3.58
C SER A 8 24.56 4.52 2.82
N PRO A 9 23.51 3.70 2.92
CA PRO A 9 23.49 2.37 2.32
C PRO A 9 23.55 2.46 0.79
N LYS A 10 24.14 1.45 0.14
CA LYS A 10 24.17 1.34 -1.32
C LYS A 10 22.80 1.00 -1.91
N GLY A 11 22.01 0.21 -1.19
CA GLY A 11 20.65 -0.15 -1.56
C GLY A 11 19.73 -0.27 -0.35
N ILE A 12 18.47 0.04 -0.55
CA ILE A 12 17.40 -0.17 0.41
C ILE A 12 16.33 -1.00 -0.28
N ILE A 13 15.92 -2.10 0.32
CA ILE A 13 14.78 -2.89 -0.14
C ILE A 13 13.63 -2.68 0.84
N PHE A 14 12.49 -2.24 0.33
CA PHE A 14 11.22 -2.32 1.06
C PHE A 14 10.48 -3.57 0.59
N SER A 15 10.26 -4.52 1.50
CA SER A 15 9.34 -5.63 1.27
C SER A 15 7.92 -5.15 1.57
N ILE A 16 7.05 -5.17 0.56
CA ILE A 16 5.68 -4.67 0.64
C ILE A 16 4.73 -5.77 0.18
N ASN A 17 3.84 -6.21 1.08
CA ASN A 17 2.70 -7.05 0.75
C ASN A 17 1.43 -6.30 1.15
N SER A 18 0.73 -5.72 0.16
CA SER A 18 -0.37 -4.80 0.42
C SER A 18 -1.44 -4.82 -0.68
N PRO A 19 -2.73 -4.93 -0.32
CA PRO A 19 -3.83 -4.74 -1.27
C PRO A 19 -4.06 -3.28 -1.66
N GLY A 20 -3.34 -2.33 -1.04
CA GLY A 20 -3.52 -0.90 -1.19
C GLY A 20 -3.88 -0.21 0.11
N GLY A 21 -4.56 0.92 0.00
CA GLY A 21 -4.94 1.73 1.14
C GLY A 21 -5.51 3.08 0.71
N THR A 22 -5.58 4.04 1.63
CA THR A 22 -6.08 5.37 1.30
C THR A 22 -5.15 6.12 0.36
N VAL A 23 -5.72 6.91 -0.54
CA VAL A 23 -4.97 7.75 -1.49
C VAL A 23 -3.95 8.64 -0.78
N SER A 24 -4.38 9.29 0.31
CA SER A 24 -3.51 10.20 1.07
C SER A 24 -2.31 9.49 1.69
N ALA A 25 -2.48 8.28 2.23
CA ALA A 25 -1.37 7.50 2.79
C ALA A 25 -0.41 7.04 1.69
N SER A 26 -0.93 6.55 0.58
CA SER A 26 -0.15 6.10 -0.57
C SER A 26 0.67 7.24 -1.17
N LYS A 27 0.04 8.39 -1.41
CA LYS A 27 0.72 9.59 -1.93
C LYS A 27 1.80 10.09 -0.98
N LYS A 28 1.52 10.13 0.32
CA LYS A 28 2.50 10.54 1.33
C LYS A 28 3.73 9.63 1.34
N LEU A 29 3.54 8.32 1.28
CA LEU A 29 4.65 7.36 1.25
C LEU A 29 5.45 7.47 -0.06
N TYR A 30 4.77 7.61 -1.20
CA TYR A 30 5.40 7.88 -2.49
C TYR A 30 6.29 9.13 -2.41
N ASP A 31 5.77 10.25 -1.89
CA ASP A 31 6.51 11.50 -1.77
C ASP A 31 7.72 11.40 -0.82
N ILE A 32 7.60 10.64 0.27
CA ILE A 32 8.71 10.37 1.19
C ILE A 32 9.84 9.63 0.47
N ILE A 33 9.52 8.60 -0.31
CA ILE A 33 10.53 7.84 -1.07
C ILE A 33 11.18 8.74 -2.13
N LYS A 34 10.39 9.49 -2.90
CA LYS A 34 10.91 10.43 -3.92
C LYS A 34 11.80 11.50 -3.30
N SER A 35 11.42 12.06 -2.15
CA SER A 35 12.23 13.04 -1.42
C SER A 35 13.54 12.44 -0.92
N TYR A 36 13.51 11.21 -0.38
CA TYR A 36 14.72 10.52 0.06
C TYR A 36 15.68 10.30 -1.11
N LYS A 37 15.20 9.78 -2.24
CA LYS A 37 16.01 9.57 -3.46
C LYS A 37 16.64 10.87 -3.96
N LYS A 38 15.88 11.96 -3.96
CA LYS A 38 16.39 13.28 -4.38
C LYS A 38 17.62 13.72 -3.57
N ASN A 39 17.59 13.45 -2.26
CA ASN A 39 18.63 13.88 -1.33
C ASN A 39 19.75 12.84 -1.12
N ASN A 40 19.59 11.61 -1.61
CA ASN A 40 20.53 10.50 -1.41
C ASN A 40 20.79 9.77 -2.74
N LYS A 41 21.38 10.47 -3.71
CA LYS A 41 21.55 9.99 -5.08
C LYS A 41 22.38 8.71 -5.22
N ASN A 42 23.22 8.41 -4.24
CA ASN A 42 24.09 7.22 -4.23
C ASN A 42 23.41 5.99 -3.64
N THR A 43 22.21 6.13 -3.08
CA THR A 43 21.41 5.04 -2.51
C THR A 43 20.28 4.69 -3.49
N LYS A 44 20.22 3.45 -3.93
CA LYS A 44 19.11 2.93 -4.73
C LYS A 44 18.01 2.37 -3.84
N ILE A 45 16.78 2.58 -4.21
CA ILE A 45 15.60 2.04 -3.50
C ILE A 45 14.91 1.02 -4.38
N PHE A 46 14.66 -0.15 -3.83
CA PHE A 46 13.97 -1.24 -4.48
C PHE A 46 12.74 -1.63 -3.68
N ILE A 47 11.70 -2.02 -4.38
CA ILE A 47 10.51 -2.65 -3.78
C ILE A 47 10.53 -4.12 -4.13
N HIS A 48 10.20 -4.95 -3.17
CA HIS A 48 10.00 -6.37 -3.34
C HIS A 48 8.66 -6.78 -2.76
N THR A 49 7.95 -7.68 -3.43
CA THR A 49 6.74 -8.31 -2.92
C THR A 49 6.81 -9.82 -3.04
N ASP A 50 6.36 -10.53 -1.98
CA ASP A 50 6.25 -11.98 -1.99
C ASP A 50 4.83 -12.47 -2.33
N GLU A 51 3.81 -11.63 -2.08
CA GLU A 51 2.41 -12.04 -2.19
C GLU A 51 1.58 -11.08 -3.05
N LEU A 52 1.48 -9.82 -2.63
CA LEU A 52 0.52 -8.86 -3.20
C LEU A 52 1.05 -7.43 -3.18
N LEU A 53 1.09 -6.80 -4.35
CA LEU A 53 1.45 -5.40 -4.52
C LEU A 53 0.40 -4.70 -5.39
N ALA A 54 -0.67 -4.21 -4.77
CA ALA A 54 -1.83 -3.73 -5.50
C ALA A 54 -2.25 -2.30 -5.11
N SER A 55 -2.94 -1.61 -6.04
CA SER A 55 -3.60 -0.32 -5.80
C SER A 55 -2.65 0.71 -5.16
N GLY A 56 -3.02 1.30 -4.03
CA GLY A 56 -2.16 2.24 -3.29
C GLY A 56 -0.78 1.68 -2.91
N GLY A 57 -0.64 0.37 -2.72
CA GLY A 57 0.66 -0.30 -2.52
C GLY A 57 1.54 -0.22 -3.77
N TYR A 58 0.94 -0.46 -4.93
CA TYR A 58 1.63 -0.30 -6.22
C TYR A 58 1.99 1.17 -6.50
N TRP A 59 1.09 2.12 -6.15
CA TRP A 59 1.40 3.55 -6.22
C TRP A 59 2.68 3.89 -5.47
N VAL A 60 2.81 3.43 -4.22
CA VAL A 60 4.02 3.63 -3.42
C VAL A 60 5.25 3.02 -4.10
N ALA A 61 5.10 1.81 -4.66
CA ALA A 61 6.20 1.09 -5.31
C ALA A 61 6.76 1.83 -6.51
N THR A 62 5.93 2.55 -7.26
CA THR A 62 6.41 3.32 -8.43
C THR A 62 7.42 4.42 -8.08
N ALA A 63 7.54 4.82 -6.81
CA ALA A 63 8.57 5.77 -6.37
C ALA A 63 9.99 5.20 -6.36
N ALA A 64 10.16 3.87 -6.41
CA ALA A 64 11.43 3.17 -6.30
C ALA A 64 12.31 3.30 -7.56
N ASP A 65 13.52 2.75 -7.52
CA ASP A 65 14.40 2.59 -8.68
C ASP A 65 14.17 1.26 -9.40
N GLY A 66 13.56 0.30 -8.71
CA GLY A 66 13.14 -0.98 -9.26
C GLY A 66 12.08 -1.66 -8.41
N ILE A 67 11.22 -2.43 -9.05
CA ILE A 67 10.12 -3.20 -8.45
C ILE A 67 10.30 -4.65 -8.85
N TYR A 68 10.35 -5.53 -7.87
CA TYR A 68 10.57 -6.95 -8.06
C TYR A 68 9.52 -7.76 -7.31
N ALA A 69 9.18 -8.90 -7.82
CA ALA A 69 8.12 -9.74 -7.29
C ALA A 69 8.55 -11.22 -7.29
N SER A 70 8.25 -11.94 -6.23
CA SER A 70 8.44 -13.38 -6.19
C SER A 70 7.46 -14.09 -7.13
N TYR A 71 7.86 -15.25 -7.63
CA TYR A 71 6.96 -16.14 -8.39
C TYR A 71 5.65 -16.37 -7.65
N GLY A 72 4.54 -16.26 -8.36
CA GLY A 72 3.19 -16.44 -7.81
C GLY A 72 2.61 -15.25 -7.06
N SER A 73 3.34 -14.15 -6.93
CA SER A 73 2.80 -12.90 -6.40
C SER A 73 1.86 -12.22 -7.40
N ILE A 74 1.05 -11.30 -6.90
CA ILE A 74 0.05 -10.59 -7.68
C ILE A 74 0.32 -9.08 -7.61
N THR A 75 0.34 -8.43 -8.78
CA THR A 75 0.62 -6.99 -8.91
C THR A 75 -0.41 -6.29 -9.80
N GLY A 76 -0.69 -5.00 -9.53
CA GLY A 76 -1.59 -4.21 -10.39
C GLY A 76 -2.67 -3.47 -9.61
N SER A 77 -3.93 -3.65 -10.03
CA SER A 77 -5.08 -2.92 -9.47
C SER A 77 -4.87 -1.40 -9.51
N ILE A 78 -4.47 -0.88 -10.69
CA ILE A 78 -4.24 0.55 -10.92
C ILE A 78 -5.60 1.22 -11.10
N GLY A 79 -6.27 1.47 -9.98
CA GLY A 79 -7.62 2.00 -9.96
C GLY A 79 -7.95 2.68 -8.64
N VAL A 80 -9.06 3.41 -8.64
CA VAL A 80 -9.58 4.14 -7.49
C VAL A 80 -11.03 3.75 -7.29
N LYS A 81 -11.37 3.34 -6.09
CA LYS A 81 -12.74 3.08 -5.67
C LYS A 81 -13.17 4.17 -4.68
N GLY A 82 -14.27 4.85 -4.98
CA GLY A 82 -14.94 5.75 -4.04
C GLY A 82 -15.67 4.96 -2.94
N PRO A 83 -16.22 5.67 -1.95
CA PRO A 83 -17.04 5.05 -0.92
C PRO A 83 -18.32 4.47 -1.51
N ASP A 84 -18.77 3.34 -0.96
CA ASP A 84 -20.03 2.74 -1.38
C ASP A 84 -21.21 3.53 -0.81
N TRP A 85 -22.23 3.72 -1.64
CA TRP A 85 -23.51 4.22 -1.18
C TRP A 85 -24.51 3.06 -1.06
N PHE A 86 -24.89 2.71 0.16
CA PHE A 86 -25.91 1.72 0.41
C PHE A 86 -27.28 2.41 0.46
N TYR A 87 -28.22 1.93 -0.35
CA TYR A 87 -29.61 2.37 -0.31
C TYR A 87 -30.50 1.21 0.09
N TYR A 88 -31.26 1.41 1.15
CA TYR A 88 -32.21 0.42 1.64
C TYR A 88 -33.61 0.73 1.09
N ASP A 89 -34.02 0.01 0.06
CA ASP A 89 -35.37 0.15 -0.49
C ASP A 89 -36.39 -0.60 0.36
N LYS A 90 -37.35 0.13 0.94
CA LYS A 90 -38.44 -0.38 1.78
C LYS A 90 -37.96 -1.34 2.90
N PRO A 91 -37.06 -0.92 3.77
CA PRO A 91 -36.53 -1.78 4.83
C PRO A 91 -37.65 -2.26 5.73
N LYS A 92 -37.59 -3.54 6.14
CA LYS A 92 -38.62 -4.17 6.98
C LYS A 92 -38.20 -4.29 8.45
N THR A 93 -36.92 -4.47 8.77
CA THR A 93 -36.42 -4.56 10.16
C THR A 93 -34.99 -4.07 10.26
N LEU A 94 -34.63 -3.47 11.39
CA LEU A 94 -33.25 -3.14 11.72
C LEU A 94 -32.86 -3.88 13.00
N SER A 95 -31.86 -4.75 12.93
CA SER A 95 -31.25 -5.40 14.09
C SER A 95 -29.74 -5.35 13.96
N THR A 96 -29.08 -4.83 14.99
CA THR A 96 -27.62 -4.86 15.11
C THR A 96 -27.26 -5.88 16.19
N GLY A 97 -26.67 -6.99 15.79
CA GLY A 97 -26.30 -8.06 16.71
C GLY A 97 -24.91 -8.60 16.45
N ILE A 98 -24.44 -9.50 17.33
CA ILE A 98 -23.11 -10.13 17.24
C ILE A 98 -22.91 -10.88 15.90
N PHE A 99 -23.99 -11.26 15.22
CA PHE A 99 -23.97 -12.01 13.97
C PHE A 99 -24.17 -11.17 12.70
N GLY A 100 -24.09 -9.84 12.79
CA GLY A 100 -24.20 -8.92 11.65
C GLY A 100 -25.38 -7.97 11.74
N ASN A 101 -25.48 -7.08 10.75
CA ASN A 101 -26.55 -6.11 10.65
C ASN A 101 -27.70 -6.68 9.81
N ARG A 102 -28.88 -6.73 10.39
CA ARG A 102 -30.11 -7.11 9.70
C ARG A 102 -31.09 -5.95 9.78
N ILE A 103 -31.66 -5.54 8.66
CA ILE A 103 -32.62 -4.43 8.59
C ILE A 103 -34.00 -4.99 8.26
N GLU A 104 -34.86 -4.98 9.24
CA GLU A 104 -36.30 -5.29 9.10
C GLU A 104 -37.07 -4.30 9.97
N THR A 105 -38.24 -3.87 9.56
CA THR A 105 -39.14 -3.06 10.41
C THR A 105 -40.59 -3.23 9.98
N GLU A 106 -41.48 -3.24 10.95
CA GLU A 106 -42.90 -3.45 10.74
C GLU A 106 -43.58 -2.22 10.07
N ASN A 107 -43.08 -1.01 10.39
CA ASN A 107 -43.69 0.24 9.93
C ASN A 107 -42.70 1.16 9.16
N GLY A 108 -41.57 0.61 8.67
CA GLY A 108 -40.52 1.36 8.02
C GLY A 108 -39.62 2.12 9.01
N ILE A 109 -38.45 2.53 8.53
CA ILE A 109 -37.51 3.35 9.29
C ILE A 109 -37.71 4.80 8.89
N LYS A 110 -37.96 5.68 9.86
CA LYS A 110 -38.02 7.13 9.67
C LYS A 110 -36.79 7.75 10.29
N VAL A 111 -35.99 8.42 9.47
CA VAL A 111 -34.82 9.17 9.95
C VAL A 111 -35.17 10.66 9.91
N PHE A 112 -34.99 11.32 11.04
CA PHE A 112 -35.12 12.77 11.15
C PHE A 112 -33.73 13.35 11.35
N SER A 113 -33.22 14.06 10.34
CA SER A 113 -31.93 14.74 10.42
C SER A 113 -32.10 16.22 10.09
N ASN A 114 -31.44 17.05 10.87
CA ASN A 114 -31.34 18.47 10.61
C ASN A 114 -29.94 18.75 10.09
N THR A 115 -29.82 19.07 8.80
CA THR A 115 -28.55 19.38 8.16
C THR A 115 -28.58 20.78 7.59
N ALA A 116 -27.43 21.44 7.57
CA ALA A 116 -27.23 22.70 6.87
C ALA A 116 -26.15 22.52 5.80
N GLY A 117 -26.44 22.98 4.60
CA GLY A 117 -25.63 22.76 3.41
C GLY A 117 -26.21 21.66 2.51
N GLU A 118 -26.23 21.91 1.19
CA GLU A 118 -26.64 20.93 0.19
C GLU A 118 -25.77 19.68 0.28
N SER A 119 -26.38 18.51 0.14
CA SER A 119 -25.70 17.20 0.21
C SER A 119 -24.93 16.91 1.53
N LYS A 120 -25.22 17.62 2.63
CA LYS A 120 -24.59 17.34 3.93
C LYS A 120 -24.93 15.96 4.48
N ASP A 121 -26.01 15.35 4.04
CA ASP A 121 -26.45 14.00 4.35
C ASP A 121 -26.10 12.99 3.24
N ILE A 122 -25.05 13.28 2.45
CA ILE A 122 -24.49 12.35 1.47
C ILE A 122 -24.18 11.00 2.15
N PHE A 123 -24.43 9.89 1.48
CA PHE A 123 -24.40 8.52 2.01
C PHE A 123 -25.51 8.16 3.02
N ASN A 124 -26.55 8.98 3.16
CA ASN A 124 -27.74 8.58 3.92
C ASN A 124 -28.39 7.34 3.27
N PRO A 125 -28.45 6.17 3.96
CA PRO A 125 -28.90 4.93 3.35
C PRO A 125 -30.42 4.85 3.15
N PHE A 126 -31.17 5.83 3.66
CA PHE A 126 -32.62 5.86 3.58
C PHE A 126 -33.16 6.80 2.49
N ARG A 127 -32.30 7.43 1.74
CA ARG A 127 -32.65 8.16 0.50
C ARG A 127 -31.73 7.75 -0.66
N LYS A 128 -32.29 7.85 -1.86
CA LYS A 128 -31.50 7.67 -3.08
C LYS A 128 -30.54 8.85 -3.25
N PRO A 129 -29.35 8.62 -3.83
CA PRO A 129 -28.50 9.71 -4.26
C PRO A 129 -29.18 10.54 -5.34
N THR A 130 -28.90 11.83 -5.38
CA THR A 130 -29.23 12.67 -6.54
C THR A 130 -28.24 12.42 -7.67
N LEU A 131 -28.61 12.80 -8.91
CA LEU A 131 -27.70 12.71 -10.04
C LEU A 131 -26.46 13.59 -9.85
N ASN A 132 -26.61 14.79 -9.30
CA ASN A 132 -25.49 15.68 -8.98
C ASN A 132 -24.51 15.07 -7.98
N GLU A 133 -25.01 14.38 -6.94
CA GLU A 133 -24.16 13.72 -5.96
C GLU A 133 -23.38 12.56 -6.59
N LEU A 134 -24.02 11.76 -7.43
CA LEU A 134 -23.34 10.67 -8.15
C LEU A 134 -22.28 11.20 -9.11
N GLU A 135 -22.61 12.24 -9.87
CA GLU A 135 -21.68 12.88 -10.80
C GLU A 135 -20.50 13.51 -10.05
N HIS A 136 -20.75 14.20 -8.95
CA HIS A 136 -19.70 14.78 -8.11
C HIS A 136 -18.74 13.70 -7.57
N LEU A 137 -19.29 12.60 -7.03
CA LEU A 137 -18.48 11.47 -6.53
C LEU A 137 -17.68 10.81 -7.67
N GLN A 138 -18.29 10.64 -8.85
CA GLN A 138 -17.59 10.07 -9.99
C GLN A 138 -16.44 10.98 -10.46
N ASN A 139 -16.67 12.30 -10.50
CA ASN A 139 -15.64 13.26 -10.88
C ASN A 139 -14.45 13.24 -9.90
N MET A 140 -14.70 13.15 -8.60
CA MET A 140 -13.64 12.98 -7.59
C MET A 140 -12.82 11.72 -7.83
N VAL A 141 -13.47 10.60 -8.10
CA VAL A 141 -12.78 9.33 -8.38
C VAL A 141 -11.95 9.42 -9.67
N ASN A 142 -12.51 10.04 -10.70
CA ASN A 142 -11.83 10.23 -11.99
C ASN A 142 -10.58 11.12 -11.87
N GLU A 143 -10.65 12.20 -11.08
CA GLU A 143 -9.51 13.08 -10.82
C GLU A 143 -8.35 12.32 -10.16
N ILE A 144 -8.65 11.58 -9.09
CA ILE A 144 -7.65 10.77 -8.38
C ILE A 144 -7.10 9.67 -9.28
N TYR A 145 -7.95 9.03 -10.08
CA TYR A 145 -7.55 7.99 -11.03
C TYR A 145 -6.59 8.55 -12.09
N SER A 146 -6.90 9.71 -12.66
CA SER A 146 -6.04 10.38 -13.63
C SER A 146 -4.65 10.71 -13.06
N ASP A 147 -4.59 11.12 -11.80
CA ASP A 147 -3.32 11.34 -11.09
C ASP A 147 -2.54 10.04 -10.92
N PHE A 148 -3.20 8.94 -10.56
CA PHE A 148 -2.56 7.64 -10.42
C PHE A 148 -2.00 7.16 -11.77
N ILE A 149 -2.80 7.19 -12.84
CA ILE A 149 -2.37 6.85 -14.21
C ILE A 149 -1.15 7.68 -14.62
N ARG A 150 -1.20 8.99 -14.42
CA ARG A 150 -0.10 9.90 -14.75
C ARG A 150 1.20 9.56 -14.02
N ILE A 151 1.10 9.19 -12.75
CA ILE A 151 2.26 8.80 -11.95
C ILE A 151 2.82 7.47 -12.46
N VAL A 152 1.99 6.44 -12.66
CA VAL A 152 2.44 5.14 -13.16
C VAL A 152 3.06 5.29 -14.55
N SER A 153 2.40 5.99 -15.46
CA SER A 153 2.91 6.26 -16.81
C SER A 153 4.29 6.88 -16.78
N LYS A 154 4.48 7.92 -15.97
CA LYS A 154 5.76 8.61 -15.83
C LYS A 154 6.86 7.71 -15.24
N GLU A 155 6.56 7.00 -14.18
CA GLU A 155 7.58 6.25 -13.44
C GLU A 155 7.90 4.90 -14.10
N ARG A 156 6.92 4.26 -14.75
CA ARG A 156 7.10 2.98 -15.45
C ARG A 156 7.32 3.14 -16.96
N LYS A 157 7.16 4.36 -17.50
CA LYS A 157 7.28 4.66 -18.94
C LYS A 157 6.30 3.85 -19.79
N ILE A 158 5.09 3.66 -19.28
CA ILE A 158 3.98 3.02 -19.97
C ILE A 158 3.03 4.12 -20.48
N GLU A 159 2.58 4.02 -21.71
CA GLU A 159 1.61 4.98 -22.27
C GLU A 159 0.31 4.96 -21.46
N THR A 160 -0.28 6.14 -21.23
CA THR A 160 -1.53 6.27 -20.47
C THR A 160 -2.65 5.45 -21.08
N ARG A 161 -2.76 5.40 -22.41
CA ARG A 161 -3.75 4.60 -23.12
C ARG A 161 -3.64 3.11 -22.78
N ILE A 162 -2.43 2.55 -22.73
CA ILE A 162 -2.20 1.15 -22.36
C ILE A 162 -2.61 0.91 -20.90
N LEU A 163 -2.32 1.86 -20.01
CA LEU A 163 -2.72 1.78 -18.61
C LEU A 163 -4.25 1.82 -18.43
N GLU A 164 -4.96 2.59 -19.24
CA GLU A 164 -6.41 2.77 -19.14
C GLU A 164 -7.19 1.66 -19.85
N GLU A 165 -6.77 1.25 -21.05
CA GLU A 165 -7.53 0.35 -21.91
C GLU A 165 -7.12 -1.13 -21.77
N ASP A 166 -5.80 -1.40 -21.65
CA ASP A 166 -5.28 -2.78 -21.69
C ASP A 166 -5.01 -3.33 -20.27
N ILE A 167 -4.49 -2.48 -19.37
CA ILE A 167 -4.15 -2.87 -18.00
C ILE A 167 -5.34 -2.63 -17.05
N GLY A 168 -5.91 -1.44 -17.08
CA GLY A 168 -7.01 -1.06 -16.21
C GLY A 168 -6.72 -1.30 -14.73
N ALA A 169 -7.76 -1.58 -13.97
CA ALA A 169 -7.67 -1.95 -12.56
C ALA A 169 -7.54 -3.49 -12.34
N LEU A 170 -7.03 -4.21 -13.33
CA LEU A 170 -6.82 -5.65 -13.23
C LEU A 170 -5.59 -5.98 -12.38
N ILE A 171 -5.48 -7.23 -11.99
CA ILE A 171 -4.35 -7.81 -11.27
C ILE A 171 -3.67 -8.85 -12.14
N PHE A 172 -2.35 -8.95 -12.03
CA PHE A 172 -1.50 -9.75 -12.89
C PHE A 172 -0.55 -10.60 -12.06
N THR A 173 -0.23 -11.78 -12.53
CA THR A 173 0.87 -12.59 -11.97
C THR A 173 2.20 -11.87 -12.18
N SER A 174 3.23 -12.26 -11.45
CA SER A 174 4.58 -11.72 -11.58
C SER A 174 5.10 -11.74 -13.03
N ASP A 175 4.90 -12.85 -13.74
CA ASP A 175 5.29 -12.98 -15.15
C ASP A 175 4.53 -12.00 -16.06
N GLN A 176 3.19 -11.94 -15.93
CA GLN A 176 2.38 -10.97 -16.67
C GLN A 176 2.73 -9.51 -16.35
N ALA A 177 2.97 -9.21 -15.07
CA ALA A 177 3.34 -7.87 -14.61
C ALA A 177 4.71 -7.46 -15.18
N SER A 178 5.66 -8.37 -15.30
CA SER A 178 6.95 -8.15 -15.94
C SER A 178 6.78 -7.88 -17.44
N ALA A 179 6.00 -8.69 -18.14
CA ALA A 179 5.71 -8.49 -19.57
C ALA A 179 5.02 -7.15 -19.88
N LEU A 180 4.23 -6.63 -18.93
CA LEU A 180 3.57 -5.32 -19.02
C LEU A 180 4.41 -4.14 -18.48
N ASN A 181 5.66 -4.37 -18.09
CA ASN A 181 6.53 -3.38 -17.46
C ASN A 181 5.98 -2.81 -16.13
N LEU A 182 5.06 -3.50 -15.49
CA LEU A 182 4.58 -3.12 -14.15
C LEU A 182 5.62 -3.40 -13.07
N ILE A 183 6.44 -4.42 -13.27
CA ILE A 183 7.62 -4.72 -12.45
C ILE A 183 8.86 -4.83 -13.35
N ASP A 184 10.05 -4.80 -12.77
CA ASP A 184 11.30 -4.88 -13.51
C ASP A 184 11.73 -6.33 -13.77
N ASP A 185 11.44 -7.24 -12.82
CA ASP A 185 11.72 -8.67 -13.00
C ASP A 185 11.00 -9.52 -11.93
N GLU A 186 10.87 -10.82 -12.21
CA GLU A 186 10.46 -11.83 -11.25
C GLU A 186 11.69 -12.37 -10.52
N LEU A 187 11.89 -11.90 -9.31
CA LEU A 187 12.99 -12.32 -8.44
C LEU A 187 12.47 -12.50 -7.01
N ASN A 188 12.91 -13.56 -6.34
CA ASN A 188 12.73 -13.64 -4.90
C ASN A 188 13.67 -12.67 -4.16
N LEU A 189 13.46 -12.51 -2.86
CA LEU A 189 14.20 -11.52 -2.07
C LEU A 189 15.72 -11.81 -2.06
N GLU A 190 16.15 -13.08 -2.02
CA GLU A 190 17.56 -13.48 -2.01
C GLU A 190 18.20 -13.18 -3.36
N GLU A 191 17.53 -13.49 -4.45
CA GLU A 191 17.97 -13.17 -5.82
C GLU A 191 18.12 -11.66 -6.02
N LEU A 192 17.15 -10.87 -5.52
CA LEU A 192 17.23 -9.41 -5.56
C LEU A 192 18.44 -8.90 -4.75
N VAL A 193 18.69 -9.44 -3.57
CA VAL A 193 19.88 -9.11 -2.77
C VAL A 193 21.16 -9.40 -3.57
N ASN A 194 21.26 -10.59 -4.14
CA ASN A 194 22.41 -11.00 -4.96
C ASN A 194 22.58 -10.11 -6.18
N LYS A 195 21.49 -9.74 -6.84
CA LYS A 195 21.51 -8.79 -7.95
C LYS A 195 22.10 -7.43 -7.53
N ILE A 196 21.66 -6.87 -6.39
CA ILE A 196 22.16 -5.58 -5.89
C ILE A 196 23.67 -5.68 -5.56
N ILE A 197 24.12 -6.76 -4.96
CA ILE A 197 25.54 -7.02 -4.65
C ILE A 197 26.36 -7.03 -5.94
N ASN A 198 25.92 -7.78 -6.93
CA ASN A 198 26.61 -7.94 -8.21
C ASN A 198 26.64 -6.63 -9.01
N ASP A 199 25.50 -5.93 -9.13
CA ASP A 199 25.38 -4.69 -9.86
C ASP A 199 26.27 -3.57 -9.28
N ASN A 200 26.55 -3.61 -7.98
CA ASN A 200 27.42 -2.66 -7.30
C ASN A 200 28.85 -3.17 -7.05
N ASN A 201 29.20 -4.38 -7.52
CA ASN A 201 30.51 -5.02 -7.32
C ASN A 201 30.94 -5.05 -5.84
N LEU A 202 30.01 -5.31 -4.92
CA LEU A 202 30.28 -5.32 -3.48
C LEU A 202 31.01 -6.59 -3.09
N LYS A 203 32.27 -6.47 -2.68
CA LYS A 203 33.09 -7.60 -2.20
C LYS A 203 32.84 -7.86 -0.71
N ASP A 204 32.75 -6.80 0.08
CA ASP A 204 32.42 -6.83 1.49
C ASP A 204 31.11 -6.05 1.70
N TYR A 205 30.10 -6.71 2.22
CA TYR A 205 28.79 -6.12 2.48
C TYR A 205 28.17 -6.65 3.75
N ARG A 206 27.26 -5.86 4.32
CA ARG A 206 26.42 -6.26 5.44
C ARG A 206 24.97 -5.98 5.12
N VAL A 207 24.11 -6.97 5.27
CA VAL A 207 22.66 -6.82 5.16
C VAL A 207 22.09 -6.52 6.54
N ILE A 208 21.45 -5.37 6.70
CA ILE A 208 20.82 -4.97 7.95
C ILE A 208 19.30 -5.06 7.77
N LYS A 209 18.66 -5.91 8.55
CA LYS A 209 17.20 -6.00 8.62
C LYS A 209 16.70 -5.05 9.71
N SER A 210 15.94 -4.02 9.33
CA SER A 210 15.21 -3.21 10.29
C SER A 210 13.93 -3.91 10.70
N ARG A 211 13.78 -4.16 11.99
CA ARG A 211 12.51 -4.62 12.57
C ARG A 211 11.70 -3.40 12.97
N ASN A 212 10.47 -3.33 12.51
CA ASN A 212 9.51 -2.39 13.07
C ASN A 212 9.16 -2.85 14.50
N THR A 213 9.78 -2.22 15.50
CA THR A 213 9.49 -2.47 16.92
C THR A 213 8.23 -1.73 17.37
N ASN A 214 7.25 -1.57 16.50
CA ASN A 214 5.95 -1.13 16.96
C ASN A 214 5.38 -2.23 17.85
N ASN A 215 5.70 -2.12 19.14
CA ASN A 215 5.03 -2.86 20.20
C ASN A 215 3.54 -2.68 20.01
N SER A 216 2.86 -3.72 19.63
CA SER A 216 1.41 -3.71 19.62
C SER A 216 0.94 -3.33 21.04
N LEU A 217 -0.14 -2.57 21.15
CA LEU A 217 -0.79 -2.24 22.43
C LEU A 217 -0.98 -3.47 23.31
N VAL A 218 -1.15 -4.65 22.70
CA VAL A 218 -1.22 -5.96 23.36
C VAL A 218 0.08 -6.29 24.12
N ARG A 219 1.26 -5.93 23.60
CA ARG A 219 2.54 -6.17 24.29
C ARG A 219 2.74 -5.18 25.44
N GLN A 220 2.22 -3.96 25.33
CA GLN A 220 2.21 -2.97 26.43
C GLN A 220 1.29 -3.42 27.58
N ILE A 221 0.16 -4.02 27.29
CA ILE A 221 -0.79 -4.54 28.30
C ILE A 221 -0.22 -5.79 28.98
N LEU A 222 0.50 -6.65 28.26
CA LEU A 222 1.10 -7.87 28.81
C LEU A 222 2.46 -7.64 29.51
N SER A 223 3.12 -6.50 29.27
CA SER A 223 4.44 -6.19 29.84
C SER A 223 4.41 -5.38 31.14
N SER A 224 3.23 -5.08 31.69
CA SER A 224 3.10 -4.34 32.96
C SER A 224 3.55 -5.14 34.20
N ASN A 225 4.03 -6.38 34.04
CA ASN A 225 4.56 -7.19 35.13
C ASN A 225 5.81 -7.97 34.71
N SER A 226 6.93 -7.31 34.53
CA SER A 226 8.25 -7.89 34.88
C SER A 226 9.39 -6.90 34.55
N ASN A 227 9.98 -6.36 35.57
CA ASN A 227 11.33 -5.84 35.54
C ASN A 227 12.31 -6.99 35.23
N LYS A 228 13.04 -6.92 34.10
CA LYS A 228 14.44 -7.31 34.05
C LYS A 228 15.04 -7.04 32.65
N LYS A 229 16.14 -6.27 32.68
CA LYS A 229 17.11 -6.13 31.59
C LYS A 229 17.61 -7.50 31.15
N ASN A 230 17.60 -7.77 29.84
CA ASN A 230 18.67 -8.54 29.20
C ASN A 230 18.62 -8.34 27.69
N HIS A 231 19.73 -7.84 27.15
CA HIS A 231 20.08 -7.87 25.75
C HIS A 231 20.33 -9.32 25.33
N ASN A 232 19.49 -9.85 24.46
CA ASN A 232 19.87 -10.92 23.53
C ASN A 232 18.95 -10.90 22.31
N LEU A 233 19.56 -10.71 21.16
CA LEU A 233 18.95 -10.73 19.84
C LEU A 233 18.60 -12.18 19.46
N ASN A 234 17.35 -12.56 19.57
CA ASN A 234 16.84 -13.77 18.96
C ASN A 234 15.86 -13.44 17.84
N VAL A 235 16.12 -14.06 16.69
CA VAL A 235 15.41 -13.89 15.43
C VAL A 235 14.28 -14.91 15.38
N GLU A 236 13.02 -14.47 15.52
CA GLU A 236 11.86 -15.27 15.17
C GLU A 236 10.98 -14.54 14.18
N CYS A 237 10.69 -15.20 13.07
CA CYS A 237 9.74 -14.75 12.06
C CYS A 237 8.32 -14.93 12.58
N LEU A 238 7.58 -13.84 12.73
CA LEU A 238 6.13 -13.85 12.91
C LEU A 238 5.49 -13.14 11.72
N SER A 239 4.76 -13.92 10.94
CA SER A 239 3.92 -13.43 9.86
C SER A 239 2.74 -12.65 10.45
N LEU A 240 2.66 -11.35 10.19
CA LEU A 240 1.48 -10.56 10.45
C LEU A 240 0.89 -10.08 9.13
N ARG A 241 -0.35 -10.46 8.90
CA ARG A 241 -1.19 -10.03 7.78
C ARG A 241 -1.30 -8.51 7.81
N SER A 242 -1.08 -7.88 6.64
CA SER A 242 -1.17 -6.44 6.36
C SER A 242 -0.22 -5.54 7.17
N SER A 243 1.06 -5.50 6.80
CA SER A 243 1.93 -4.42 7.25
C SER A 243 3.10 -4.26 6.28
N MET A 244 3.44 -3.03 6.04
CA MET A 244 4.70 -2.67 5.40
C MET A 244 5.82 -3.10 6.34
N THR A 245 6.52 -4.17 6.03
CA THR A 245 7.53 -4.75 6.93
C THR A 245 8.86 -4.94 6.21
N ALA A 246 9.91 -4.55 6.86
CA ALA A 246 11.32 -4.74 6.61
C ALA A 246 11.99 -3.76 5.62
N ILE A 247 12.83 -2.91 6.18
CA ILE A 247 13.87 -2.20 5.45
C ILE A 247 15.13 -3.06 5.49
N LEU A 248 15.61 -3.47 4.33
CA LEU A 248 16.94 -4.06 4.18
C LEU A 248 17.89 -2.97 3.67
N SER A 249 18.94 -2.69 4.40
CA SER A 249 19.97 -1.74 3.95
C SER A 249 21.30 -2.49 3.76
N PHE A 250 22.02 -2.10 2.71
CA PHE A 250 23.32 -2.65 2.36
C PHE A 250 24.39 -1.58 2.58
N GLU A 251 25.40 -1.88 3.37
CA GLU A 251 26.59 -1.06 3.53
C GLU A 251 27.79 -1.76 2.88
N SER A 252 28.65 -0.98 2.23
CA SER A 252 30.01 -1.45 1.92
C SER A 252 30.84 -1.28 3.18
N THR A 253 31.34 -2.37 3.75
CA THR A 253 32.37 -2.32 4.79
C THR A 253 33.69 -1.94 4.12
N GLY A 254 33.97 -0.63 4.06
CA GLY A 254 35.33 -0.17 3.79
C GLY A 254 36.09 -0.20 5.10
N CYS A 255 37.22 -0.91 5.13
CA CYS A 255 38.27 -0.66 6.11
C CYS A 255 38.90 0.71 5.85
#